data_f35592d508407ec861ec55ead56faaea
#
_entry.id   f35592d508407ec861ec55ead56faaea
#
_cell.length_a   1.000
_cell.length_b   1.000
_cell.length_c   1.000
_cell.angle_alpha   90.00
_cell.angle_beta   90.00
_cell.angle_gamma   90.00
#
_symmetry.space_group_name_H-M   'P 1'
#
loop_
_entity.id
_entity.type
_entity.pdbx_description
1 polymer ?
#
loop_
_entity_poly.entity_id
_entity_poly.type
_entity_poly.pdbx_seq_one_letter_code
_entity_poly.pdbx_strand_id
1 'polypeptide(L)'
;MDRVSETKTASESKDTRATIVDLLRSRNKKARFMTELYASLGRCKINTEEADRVLAELEAEGAVMIRDHFCADPHLSGVDLRVVALVEHNEAQDPQVSAIQQIDEAWNKWLSEYLANHRCG
;
A
#
# COMPACT_ATOMS: atom_id res chain seq x y z
N MET A 1 -25.53 -11.74 21.40
CA MET A 1 -25.11 -10.39 21.07
C MET A 1 -23.64 -10.32 20.71
N ASP A 2 -22.80 -10.77 21.61
CA ASP A 2 -21.35 -10.76 21.38
C ASP A 2 -20.94 -11.56 20.17
N ARG A 3 -21.64 -12.62 19.91
CA ARG A 3 -21.39 -13.48 18.77
C ARG A 3 -21.53 -12.73 17.45
N VAL A 4 -22.56 -11.89 17.37
CA VAL A 4 -22.80 -11.09 16.17
C VAL A 4 -21.67 -10.07 15.97
N SER A 5 -21.24 -9.47 17.06
CA SER A 5 -20.13 -8.52 17.04
C SER A 5 -18.84 -9.16 16.56
N GLU A 6 -18.52 -10.34 17.09
CA GLU A 6 -17.34 -11.08 16.68
C GLU A 6 -17.37 -11.46 15.22
N THR A 7 -18.53 -11.96 14.76
CA THR A 7 -18.72 -12.33 13.37
C THR A 7 -18.54 -11.12 12.46
N LYS A 8 -19.11 -9.99 12.87
CA LYS A 8 -18.99 -8.75 12.10
C LYS A 8 -17.54 -8.30 12.00
N THR A 9 -16.80 -8.36 13.11
CA THR A 9 -15.39 -7.98 13.11
C THR A 9 -14.58 -8.87 12.17
N ALA A 10 -14.81 -10.16 12.18
CA ALA A 10 -14.13 -11.10 11.31
C ALA A 10 -14.46 -10.81 9.84
N SER A 11 -15.74 -10.51 9.55
CA SER A 11 -16.16 -10.14 8.20
C SER A 11 -15.49 -8.86 7.75
N GLU A 12 -15.42 -7.86 8.63
CA GLU A 12 -14.77 -6.59 8.30
C GLU A 12 -13.30 -6.79 7.98
N SER A 13 -12.60 -7.65 8.72
CA SER A 13 -11.20 -7.94 8.44
C SER A 13 -11.02 -8.61 7.08
N LYS A 14 -11.87 -9.55 6.75
CA LYS A 14 -11.81 -10.22 5.44
C LYS A 14 -12.11 -9.23 4.32
N ASP A 15 -13.11 -8.39 4.52
CA ASP A 15 -13.46 -7.36 3.53
C ASP A 15 -12.30 -6.37 3.36
N THR A 16 -11.64 -6.01 4.45
CA THR A 16 -10.50 -5.11 4.40
C THR A 16 -9.36 -5.73 3.60
N ARG A 17 -9.04 -7.01 3.84
CA ARG A 17 -8.01 -7.70 3.06
C ARG A 17 -8.34 -7.70 1.58
N ALA A 18 -9.56 -8.08 1.26
CA ALA A 18 -10.01 -8.12 -0.15
C ALA A 18 -9.94 -6.74 -0.78
N THR A 19 -10.36 -5.72 -0.05
CA THR A 19 -10.34 -4.34 -0.53
C THR A 19 -8.90 -3.88 -0.81
N ILE A 20 -7.99 -4.16 0.11
CA ILE A 20 -6.59 -3.79 -0.08
C ILE A 20 -6.00 -4.49 -1.30
N VAL A 21 -6.23 -5.79 -1.43
CA VAL A 21 -5.72 -6.56 -2.56
C VAL A 21 -6.29 -6.02 -3.87
N ASP A 22 -7.59 -5.75 -3.91
CA ASP A 22 -8.23 -5.21 -5.11
C ASP A 22 -7.67 -3.85 -5.49
N LEU A 23 -7.45 -2.98 -4.50
CA LEU A 23 -6.89 -1.66 -4.76
C LEU A 23 -5.48 -1.76 -5.34
N LEU A 24 -4.69 -2.69 -4.84
CA LEU A 24 -3.33 -2.88 -5.32
C LEU A 24 -3.29 -3.49 -6.72
N ARG A 25 -4.30 -4.23 -7.11
CA ARG A 25 -4.41 -4.81 -8.44
C ARG A 25 -5.00 -3.87 -9.47
N SER A 26 -5.80 -2.89 -9.02
CA SER A 26 -6.56 -2.06 -9.95
C SER A 26 -5.67 -1.21 -10.85
N ARG A 27 -6.14 -0.99 -12.07
CA ARG A 27 -5.49 -0.11 -13.06
C ARG A 27 -4.05 -0.51 -13.38
N ASN A 28 -3.74 -1.79 -13.28
CA ASN A 28 -2.40 -2.31 -13.53
C ASN A 28 -1.34 -1.68 -12.62
N LYS A 29 -1.75 -1.01 -11.59
CA LYS A 29 -0.83 -0.45 -10.60
C LYS A 29 -0.72 -1.45 -9.46
N LYS A 30 0.37 -2.16 -9.43
CA LYS A 30 0.63 -3.17 -8.40
C LYS A 30 1.34 -2.58 -7.20
N ALA A 31 1.75 -1.32 -7.28
CA ALA A 31 2.38 -0.61 -6.17
C ALA A 31 1.70 0.71 -5.95
N ARG A 32 1.49 1.08 -4.70
CA ARG A 32 0.87 2.35 -4.33
C ARG A 32 1.57 2.92 -3.11
N PHE A 33 1.54 4.23 -2.99
CA PHE A 33 1.97 4.88 -1.76
C PHE A 33 0.97 4.59 -0.65
N MET A 34 1.46 4.44 0.57
CA MET A 34 0.60 4.16 1.72
C MET A 34 -0.44 5.27 1.92
N THR A 35 -0.05 6.53 1.67
CA THR A 35 -0.98 7.64 1.78
C THR A 35 -2.15 7.51 0.82
N GLU A 36 -1.89 7.08 -0.41
CA GLU A 36 -2.96 6.85 -1.40
C GLU A 36 -3.85 5.69 -0.96
N LEU A 37 -3.23 4.64 -0.45
CA LEU A 37 -3.97 3.47 0.00
C LEU A 37 -4.88 3.83 1.18
N TYR A 38 -4.37 4.57 2.15
CA TYR A 38 -5.18 5.00 3.29
C TYR A 38 -6.34 5.88 2.84
N ALA A 39 -6.11 6.78 1.89
CA ALA A 39 -7.18 7.63 1.36
C ALA A 39 -8.27 6.80 0.70
N SER A 40 -7.89 5.82 -0.09
CA SER A 40 -8.85 4.92 -0.74
C SER A 40 -9.62 4.09 0.27
N LEU A 41 -8.93 3.58 1.29
CA LEU A 41 -9.58 2.79 2.34
C LEU A 41 -10.54 3.65 3.16
N GLY A 42 -10.19 4.91 3.38
CA GLY A 42 -11.07 5.85 4.07
C GLY A 42 -12.38 6.05 3.34
N ARG A 43 -12.33 6.07 2.00
CA ARG A 43 -13.55 6.15 1.19
C ARG A 43 -14.42 4.91 1.34
N CYS A 44 -13.81 3.79 1.66
CA CYS A 44 -14.53 2.54 1.92
C CYS A 44 -14.91 2.40 3.39
N LYS A 45 -14.73 3.46 4.18
CA LYS A 45 -15.05 3.50 5.61
C LYS A 45 -14.21 2.54 6.45
N ILE A 46 -13.01 2.28 6.00
CA ILE A 46 -12.04 1.46 6.75
C ILE A 46 -11.09 2.42 7.45
N ASN A 47 -10.98 2.31 8.77
CA ASN A 47 -10.11 3.22 9.51
C ASN A 47 -8.64 2.79 9.40
N THR A 48 -7.76 3.73 9.74
CA THR A 48 -6.32 3.53 9.61
C THR A 48 -5.81 2.40 10.49
N GLU A 49 -6.34 2.27 11.70
CA GLU A 49 -5.90 1.23 12.63
C GLU A 49 -6.18 -0.16 12.06
N GLU A 50 -7.36 -0.36 11.51
CA GLU A 50 -7.69 -1.64 10.89
C GLU A 50 -6.84 -1.88 9.65
N ALA A 51 -6.65 -0.85 8.83
CA ALA A 51 -5.80 -0.95 7.65
C ALA A 51 -4.38 -1.35 8.02
N ASP A 52 -3.81 -0.72 9.05
CA ASP A 52 -2.46 -1.04 9.51
C ASP A 52 -2.36 -2.48 10.00
N ARG A 53 -3.36 -2.92 10.76
CA ARG A 53 -3.37 -4.28 11.29
C ARG A 53 -3.41 -5.30 10.15
N VAL A 54 -4.30 -5.10 9.19
CA VAL A 54 -4.44 -6.03 8.07
C VAL A 54 -3.21 -6.01 7.18
N LEU A 55 -2.65 -4.82 6.94
CA LEU A 55 -1.41 -4.72 6.16
C LEU A 55 -0.25 -5.43 6.85
N ALA A 56 -0.15 -5.32 8.17
CA ALA A 56 0.89 -6.02 8.91
C ALA A 56 0.72 -7.54 8.79
N GLU A 57 -0.51 -8.03 8.83
CA GLU A 57 -0.79 -9.44 8.62
C GLU A 57 -0.41 -9.88 7.21
N LEU A 58 -0.78 -9.10 6.21
CA LEU A 58 -0.45 -9.41 4.81
C LEU A 58 1.06 -9.41 4.58
N GLU A 59 1.75 -8.47 5.20
CA GLU A 59 3.21 -8.40 5.09
C GLU A 59 3.86 -9.61 5.75
N ALA A 60 3.38 -10.00 6.91
CA ALA A 60 3.90 -11.17 7.63
C ALA A 60 3.67 -12.46 6.85
N GLU A 61 2.58 -12.53 6.11
CA GLU A 61 2.28 -13.69 5.26
C GLU A 61 3.06 -13.69 3.95
N GLY A 62 3.70 -12.57 3.63
CA GLY A 62 4.40 -12.44 2.37
C GLY A 62 3.49 -12.08 1.20
N ALA A 63 2.25 -11.66 1.47
CA ALA A 63 1.31 -11.30 0.43
C ALA A 63 1.52 -9.89 -0.10
N VAL A 64 2.10 -9.00 0.71
CA VAL A 64 2.47 -7.65 0.27
C VAL A 64 3.87 -7.34 0.76
N MET A 65 4.51 -6.40 0.08
CA MET A 65 5.82 -5.88 0.47
C MET A 65 5.67 -4.37 0.68
N ILE A 66 6.18 -3.90 1.81
CA ILE A 66 6.13 -2.48 2.14
C ILE A 66 7.55 -1.99 2.32
N ARG A 67 7.91 -0.94 1.60
CA ARG A 67 9.24 -0.35 1.71
C ARG A 67 9.15 1.14 1.97
N ASP A 68 9.95 1.59 2.92
CA ASP A 68 10.04 2.98 3.28
C ASP A 68 11.07 3.66 2.40
N HIS A 69 10.82 4.92 2.06
CA HIS A 69 11.74 5.71 1.24
C HIS A 69 12.06 7.01 1.96
N PHE A 70 13.16 7.60 1.57
CA PHE A 70 13.60 8.85 2.17
C PHE A 70 13.91 9.88 1.08
N CYS A 71 13.45 11.09 1.29
CA CYS A 71 13.81 12.22 0.45
C CYS A 71 14.24 13.36 1.37
N ALA A 72 15.38 13.96 1.07
CA ALA A 72 15.95 15.00 1.91
C ALA A 72 15.25 16.35 1.81
N ASP A 73 14.23 16.46 0.98
CA ASP A 73 13.51 17.72 0.80
C ASP A 73 12.75 18.08 2.08
N PRO A 74 12.95 19.30 2.63
CA PRO A 74 12.23 19.73 3.83
C PRO A 74 10.71 19.73 3.68
N HIS A 75 10.20 19.90 2.47
CA HIS A 75 8.76 19.87 2.21
C HIS A 75 8.17 18.49 2.44
N LEU A 76 8.99 17.46 2.41
CA LEU A 76 8.56 16.09 2.63
C LEU A 76 8.83 15.62 4.05
N SER A 77 9.28 16.49 4.91
CA SER A 77 9.52 16.13 6.31
C SER A 77 8.18 15.75 6.96
N GLY A 78 8.13 14.56 7.55
CA GLY A 78 6.92 14.06 8.19
C GLY A 78 5.92 13.44 7.24
N VAL A 79 6.20 13.42 5.95
CA VAL A 79 5.32 12.77 4.97
C VAL A 79 5.63 11.28 4.95
N ASP A 80 4.58 10.47 4.87
CA ASP A 80 4.73 9.02 4.77
C ASP A 80 5.15 8.66 3.34
N LEU A 81 6.36 8.16 3.19
CA LEU A 81 6.91 7.80 1.89
C LEU A 81 7.01 6.29 1.70
N ARG A 82 6.20 5.54 2.44
CA ARG A 82 6.15 4.09 2.26
C ARG A 82 5.37 3.74 1.01
N VAL A 83 5.87 2.73 0.30
CA VAL A 83 5.22 2.20 -0.90
C VAL A 83 4.91 0.73 -0.66
N VAL A 84 3.73 0.30 -1.03
CA VAL A 84 3.27 -1.07 -0.85
C VAL A 84 2.95 -1.70 -2.20
N ALA A 85 3.33 -2.96 -2.37
CA ALA A 85 3.06 -3.72 -3.58
C ALA A 85 2.59 -5.12 -3.24
N LEU A 86 1.74 -5.69 -4.09
CA LEU A 86 1.35 -7.08 -3.98
C LEU A 86 2.52 -7.98 -4.39
N VAL A 87 2.71 -9.05 -3.62
CA VAL A 87 3.66 -10.10 -3.96
C VAL A 87 2.83 -11.20 -4.61
N GLU A 88 2.78 -11.20 -5.94
CA GLU A 88 2.00 -12.17 -6.69
C GLU A 88 2.92 -13.15 -7.40
N HIS A 89 2.48 -14.39 -7.43
CA HIS A 89 3.23 -15.42 -8.14
C HIS A 89 3.32 -15.09 -9.62
N ASN A 90 4.53 -15.16 -10.15
CA ASN A 90 4.79 -14.89 -11.55
C ASN A 90 5.78 -15.95 -12.04
N GLU A 91 5.40 -16.72 -13.06
CA GLU A 91 6.25 -17.77 -13.58
C GLU A 91 7.56 -17.27 -14.17
N ALA A 92 7.55 -16.05 -14.66
CA ALA A 92 8.72 -15.47 -15.32
C ALA A 92 9.72 -14.86 -14.34
N GLN A 93 9.31 -14.60 -13.09
CA GLN A 93 10.13 -13.84 -12.17
C GLN A 93 9.77 -14.17 -10.72
N ASP A 94 10.76 -14.06 -9.83
CA ASP A 94 10.52 -14.20 -8.40
C ASP A 94 9.50 -13.16 -7.93
N PRO A 95 8.45 -13.56 -7.20
CA PRO A 95 7.43 -12.62 -6.76
C PRO A 95 7.98 -11.45 -5.93
N GLN A 96 8.99 -11.72 -5.09
CA GLN A 96 9.58 -10.65 -4.29
C GLN A 96 10.37 -9.66 -5.14
N VAL A 97 11.10 -10.18 -6.12
CA VAL A 97 11.86 -9.32 -7.06
C VAL A 97 10.90 -8.45 -7.85
N SER A 98 9.80 -9.05 -8.32
CA SER A 98 8.78 -8.31 -9.06
C SER A 98 8.18 -7.20 -8.20
N ALA A 99 7.87 -7.49 -6.95
CA ALA A 99 7.31 -6.50 -6.04
C ALA A 99 8.28 -5.35 -5.79
N ILE A 100 9.56 -5.66 -5.61
CA ILE A 100 10.59 -4.63 -5.42
C ILE A 100 10.67 -3.72 -6.63
N GLN A 101 10.66 -4.31 -7.83
CA GLN A 101 10.72 -3.52 -9.06
C GLN A 101 9.51 -2.58 -9.18
N GLN A 102 8.34 -3.06 -8.85
CA GLN A 102 7.13 -2.25 -8.90
C GLN A 102 7.19 -1.09 -7.90
N ILE A 103 7.72 -1.36 -6.72
CA ILE A 103 7.89 -0.32 -5.70
C ILE A 103 8.88 0.73 -6.19
N ASP A 104 10.01 0.29 -6.74
CA ASP A 104 11.03 1.19 -7.25
C ASP A 104 10.52 2.05 -8.39
N GLU A 105 9.77 1.45 -9.31
CA GLU A 105 9.16 2.17 -10.42
C GLU A 105 8.18 3.23 -9.93
N ALA A 106 7.33 2.86 -8.97
CA ALA A 106 6.36 3.80 -8.42
C ALA A 106 7.05 4.96 -7.72
N TRP A 107 8.09 4.66 -6.94
CA TRP A 107 8.85 5.68 -6.25
C TRP A 107 9.56 6.62 -7.23
N ASN A 108 10.25 6.06 -8.21
CA ASN A 108 11.01 6.86 -9.17
C ASN A 108 10.08 7.74 -10.01
N LYS A 109 8.95 7.20 -10.42
CA LYS A 109 7.97 7.97 -11.19
C LYS A 109 7.43 9.13 -10.35
N TRP A 110 7.03 8.84 -9.12
CA TRP A 110 6.53 9.87 -8.22
C TRP A 110 7.57 10.95 -7.96
N LEU A 111 8.80 10.52 -7.68
CA LEU A 111 9.88 11.45 -7.39
C LEU A 111 10.19 12.35 -8.58
N SER A 112 10.21 11.79 -9.77
CA SER A 112 10.42 12.57 -10.99
C SER A 112 9.33 13.63 -11.16
N GLU A 113 8.09 13.26 -10.95
CA GLU A 113 6.96 14.19 -11.05
C GLU A 113 7.03 15.26 -9.97
N TYR A 114 7.38 14.84 -8.75
CA TYR A 114 7.52 15.77 -7.65
C TYR A 114 8.60 16.81 -7.94
N LEU A 115 9.76 16.36 -8.39
CA LEU A 115 10.87 17.27 -8.67
C LEU A 115 10.55 18.20 -9.84
N ALA A 116 9.83 17.70 -10.85
CA ALA A 116 9.42 18.53 -11.96
C ALA A 116 8.46 19.64 -11.52
N ASN A 117 7.54 19.33 -10.62
CA ASN A 117 6.54 20.27 -10.14
C ASN A 117 7.10 21.26 -9.11
N HIS A 118 8.13 20.88 -8.37
CA HIS A 118 8.70 21.69 -7.31
C HIS A 118 10.06 22.28 -7.69
N ARG A 119 10.37 22.21 -8.94
CA ARG A 119 11.63 22.69 -9.47
C ARG A 119 11.52 24.12 -9.91
N CYS A 120 11.11 24.95 -9.01
CA CYS A 120 11.06 26.36 -9.30
C CYS A 120 12.32 26.98 -8.80
N GLY A 121 13.23 27.01 -9.65
CA GLY A 121 14.49 27.60 -9.27
C GLY A 121 14.31 28.93 -8.65
#